data_f1f014f09c056f5cc5a024cb1ab4caab
#
_entry.id   f1f014f09c056f5cc5a024cb1ab4caab
#
_cell.length_a   1.000
_cell.length_b   1.000
_cell.length_c   1.000
_cell.angle_alpha   90.00
_cell.angle_beta   90.00
_cell.angle_gamma   90.00
#
_symmetry.space_group_name_H-M   'P 1'
#
loop_
_entity.id
_entity.type
_entity.pdbx_description
1 polymer ?
#
loop_
_entity_poly.entity_id
_entity_poly.type
_entity_poly.pdbx_seq_one_letter_code
_entity_poly.pdbx_strand_id
1 'polypeptide(L)'
;MMYEFCAQTDRGLARGNNEDSVSLDESCGLAILADGMGGYNAGEVASGMATALIQAEMGQWLNKAGPQATGRDIRQALELCVGNSNRAVFEASQANPDYAGMGTTLVVGVFRGPKLVVGHIGDSRCYRLRGGTLLRSTRDHSLLQEQLDAGLITPEQAAVSTHRNLVTRALGVEPTAVLEINEYKVEADDIYLLCSDGLSDMVDDAVIASILLAQQPLAQCAEALIKAANAGGGRDNISVLLAKAEGGIRKRSLVSWLLGG
;
A
#
# COMPACT_ATOMS: atom_id res chain seq x y z
N MET A 1 -4.70 -19.14 -8.14
CA MET A 1 -3.50 -18.50 -7.57
C MET A 1 -3.84 -18.19 -6.15
N MET A 2 -3.04 -18.63 -5.23
CA MET A 2 -3.14 -18.28 -3.80
C MET A 2 -2.11 -17.20 -3.49
N TYR A 3 -2.29 -16.51 -2.38
CA TYR A 3 -1.38 -15.49 -1.92
C TYR A 3 -1.04 -15.72 -0.45
N GLU A 4 0.22 -15.53 -0.11
CA GLU A 4 0.68 -15.39 1.27
C GLU A 4 0.76 -13.90 1.57
N PHE A 5 0.27 -13.48 2.75
CA PHE A 5 0.26 -12.08 3.15
C PHE A 5 0.99 -11.87 4.47
N CYS A 6 1.51 -10.67 4.66
CA CYS A 6 2.05 -10.21 5.93
C CYS A 6 1.92 -8.70 6.01
N ALA A 7 1.45 -8.19 7.15
CA ALA A 7 1.39 -6.76 7.42
C ALA A 7 2.07 -6.44 8.74
N GLN A 8 2.87 -5.39 8.79
CA GLN A 8 3.50 -4.87 9.99
C GLN A 8 3.52 -3.35 9.96
N THR A 9 3.42 -2.74 11.13
CA THR A 9 3.55 -1.31 11.32
C THR A 9 4.42 -1.02 12.54
N ASP A 10 5.19 0.06 12.49
CA ASP A 10 6.09 0.52 13.55
C ASP A 10 5.99 2.04 13.68
N ARG A 11 6.04 2.55 14.89
CA ARG A 11 5.96 3.99 15.15
C ARG A 11 7.16 4.77 14.60
N GLY A 12 8.26 4.11 14.29
CA GLY A 12 9.53 4.75 14.03
C GLY A 12 10.20 5.25 15.32
N LEU A 13 11.27 6.02 15.15
CA LEU A 13 12.10 6.48 16.28
C LEU A 13 11.80 7.93 16.68
N ALA A 14 11.21 8.75 15.79
CA ALA A 14 11.01 10.17 15.99
C ALA A 14 9.58 10.55 16.39
N ARG A 15 8.59 9.76 16.03
CA ARG A 15 7.17 10.06 16.28
C ARG A 15 6.71 9.64 17.68
N GLY A 16 5.75 10.35 18.26
CA GLY A 16 5.15 10.05 19.57
C GLY A 16 4.07 8.97 19.49
N ASN A 17 3.32 8.93 18.42
CA ASN A 17 2.23 8.02 18.10
C ASN A 17 2.43 7.38 16.71
N ASN A 18 1.57 6.45 16.36
CA ASN A 18 1.53 5.86 15.02
C ASN A 18 0.22 6.29 14.35
N GLU A 19 0.33 7.10 13.31
CA GLU A 19 -0.79 7.59 12.51
C GLU A 19 -1.04 6.76 11.24
N ASP A 20 -0.18 5.78 10.97
CA ASP A 20 -0.42 4.78 9.93
C ASP A 20 -1.49 3.78 10.37
N SER A 21 -2.26 3.31 9.42
CA SER A 21 -3.24 2.23 9.61
C SER A 21 -3.11 1.19 8.49
N VAL A 22 -3.04 -0.08 8.88
CA VAL A 22 -3.00 -1.20 7.93
C VAL A 22 -4.15 -2.17 8.21
N SER A 23 -4.74 -2.70 7.15
CA SER A 23 -5.81 -3.68 7.25
C SER A 23 -5.64 -4.74 6.15
N LEU A 24 -5.87 -6.00 6.54
CA LEU A 24 -5.70 -7.14 5.67
C LEU A 24 -6.86 -8.12 5.87
N ASP A 25 -7.52 -8.48 4.77
CA ASP A 25 -8.49 -9.59 4.73
C ASP A 25 -8.02 -10.63 3.69
N GLU A 26 -7.28 -11.62 4.16
CA GLU A 26 -6.75 -12.71 3.33
C GLU A 26 -7.86 -13.52 2.65
N SER A 27 -9.03 -13.63 3.29
CA SER A 27 -10.15 -14.44 2.79
C SER A 27 -10.70 -13.92 1.47
N CYS A 28 -10.66 -12.62 1.27
CA CYS A 28 -11.09 -11.96 0.03
C CYS A 28 -9.94 -11.28 -0.73
N GLY A 29 -8.69 -11.40 -0.27
CA GLY A 29 -7.51 -10.84 -0.91
C GLY A 29 -7.49 -9.32 -0.93
N LEU A 30 -7.97 -8.68 0.14
CA LEU A 30 -8.01 -7.23 0.30
C LEU A 30 -6.89 -6.75 1.23
N ALA A 31 -6.06 -5.84 0.76
CA ALA A 31 -4.94 -5.25 1.46
C ALA A 31 -5.06 -3.73 1.43
N ILE A 32 -5.01 -3.05 2.58
CA ILE A 32 -5.20 -1.61 2.70
C ILE A 32 -4.12 -1.03 3.59
N LEU A 33 -3.53 0.08 3.18
CA LEU A 33 -2.60 0.87 3.96
C LEU A 33 -2.97 2.34 3.79
N ALA A 34 -2.97 3.08 4.88
CA ALA A 34 -3.27 4.50 4.96
C ALA A 34 -2.30 5.17 5.92
N ASP A 35 -1.69 6.27 5.49
CA ASP A 35 -0.77 7.11 6.27
C ASP A 35 -1.50 8.38 6.63
N GLY A 36 -1.75 8.57 7.92
CA GLY A 36 -2.57 9.63 8.46
C GLY A 36 -1.79 10.92 8.66
N MET A 37 -2.41 12.04 8.32
CA MET A 37 -1.86 13.37 8.53
C MET A 37 -2.87 14.28 9.24
N GLY A 38 -2.36 15.12 10.14
CA GLY A 38 -3.18 16.08 10.88
C GLY A 38 -2.50 16.58 12.15
N GLY A 39 -3.13 17.54 12.84
CA GLY A 39 -2.67 18.01 14.13
C GLY A 39 -3.09 17.07 15.27
N TYR A 40 -2.30 17.00 16.37
CA TYR A 40 -2.52 16.10 17.51
C TYR A 40 -2.65 14.62 17.07
N ASN A 41 -3.79 13.97 17.32
CA ASN A 41 -4.07 12.58 16.91
C ASN A 41 -5.04 12.50 15.71
N ALA A 42 -5.21 13.58 14.98
CA ALA A 42 -6.19 13.64 13.90
C ALA A 42 -5.80 12.75 12.70
N GLY A 43 -4.50 12.57 12.42
CA GLY A 43 -4.00 11.64 11.43
C GLY A 43 -4.37 10.18 11.72
N GLU A 44 -4.19 9.72 12.97
CA GLU A 44 -4.58 8.37 13.42
C GLU A 44 -6.09 8.13 13.22
N VAL A 45 -6.92 9.16 13.50
CA VAL A 45 -8.37 9.06 13.29
C VAL A 45 -8.70 8.94 11.80
N ALA A 46 -8.06 9.75 10.94
CA ALA A 46 -8.31 9.74 9.50
C ALA A 46 -7.93 8.39 8.87
N SER A 47 -6.71 7.90 9.13
CA SER A 47 -6.22 6.62 8.59
C SER A 47 -7.01 5.43 9.12
N GLY A 48 -7.34 5.43 10.43
CA GLY A 48 -8.16 4.39 11.05
C GLY A 48 -9.59 4.34 10.51
N MET A 49 -10.24 5.51 10.33
CA MET A 49 -11.57 5.58 9.69
C MET A 49 -11.53 5.09 8.25
N ALA A 50 -10.55 5.53 7.46
CA ALA A 50 -10.43 5.15 6.06
C ALA A 50 -10.27 3.64 5.90
N THR A 51 -9.32 3.03 6.61
CA THR A 51 -9.05 1.60 6.53
C THR A 51 -10.24 0.76 7.00
N ALA A 52 -10.90 1.15 8.10
CA ALA A 52 -12.05 0.42 8.65
C ALA A 52 -13.26 0.46 7.70
N LEU A 53 -13.60 1.63 7.15
CA LEU A 53 -14.73 1.79 6.23
C LEU A 53 -14.50 1.05 4.91
N ILE A 54 -13.32 1.19 4.31
CA ILE A 54 -12.99 0.50 3.07
C ILE A 54 -12.97 -1.01 3.29
N GLN A 55 -12.40 -1.50 4.39
CA GLN A 55 -12.41 -2.93 4.73
C GLN A 55 -13.84 -3.46 4.86
N ALA A 56 -14.70 -2.75 5.58
CA ALA A 56 -16.09 -3.19 5.80
C ALA A 56 -16.88 -3.24 4.48
N GLU A 57 -16.87 -2.16 3.71
CA GLU A 57 -17.66 -2.06 2.47
C GLU A 57 -17.08 -2.94 1.36
N MET A 58 -15.78 -2.83 1.10
CA MET A 58 -15.12 -3.58 0.02
C MET A 58 -15.05 -5.07 0.33
N GLY A 59 -14.76 -5.46 1.58
CA GLY A 59 -14.77 -6.86 2.02
C GLY A 59 -16.15 -7.48 1.87
N GLN A 60 -17.21 -6.78 2.28
CA GLN A 60 -18.58 -7.23 2.08
C GLN A 60 -18.92 -7.40 0.60
N TRP A 61 -18.54 -6.41 -0.22
CA TRP A 61 -18.78 -6.48 -1.66
C TRP A 61 -18.01 -7.63 -2.32
N LEU A 62 -16.73 -7.82 -2.01
CA LEU A 62 -15.90 -8.90 -2.55
C LEU A 62 -16.45 -10.29 -2.21
N ASN A 63 -16.95 -10.46 -0.99
CA ASN A 63 -17.57 -11.72 -0.56
C ASN A 63 -18.88 -12.00 -1.30
N LYS A 64 -19.70 -10.98 -1.58
CA LYS A 64 -20.95 -11.12 -2.34
C LYS A 64 -20.71 -11.34 -3.83
N ALA A 65 -19.78 -10.61 -4.43
CA ALA A 65 -19.45 -10.70 -5.86
C ALA A 65 -18.79 -12.02 -6.22
N GLY A 66 -18.12 -12.66 -5.26
CA GLY A 66 -17.47 -13.96 -5.43
C GLY A 66 -16.31 -13.91 -6.42
N PRO A 67 -15.80 -15.08 -6.88
CA PRO A 67 -14.63 -15.16 -7.75
C PRO A 67 -14.89 -14.70 -9.19
N GLN A 68 -16.13 -14.44 -9.58
CA GLN A 68 -16.52 -14.00 -10.91
C GLN A 68 -16.37 -12.49 -11.13
N ALA A 69 -16.12 -11.71 -10.08
CA ALA A 69 -15.93 -10.27 -10.18
C ALA A 69 -14.80 -9.93 -11.17
N THR A 70 -15.12 -9.11 -12.17
CA THR A 70 -14.14 -8.63 -13.15
C THR A 70 -13.31 -7.46 -12.60
N GLY A 71 -12.18 -7.14 -13.24
CA GLY A 71 -11.40 -5.96 -12.85
C GLY A 71 -12.22 -4.66 -12.95
N ARG A 72 -13.15 -4.58 -13.90
CA ARG A 72 -14.07 -3.44 -14.04
C ARG A 72 -15.02 -3.33 -12.83
N ASP A 73 -15.58 -4.45 -12.39
CA ASP A 73 -16.49 -4.47 -11.24
C ASP A 73 -15.75 -4.07 -9.97
N ILE A 74 -14.52 -4.58 -9.78
CA ILE A 74 -13.64 -4.23 -8.66
C ILE A 74 -13.32 -2.73 -8.67
N ARG A 75 -12.97 -2.17 -9.83
CA ARG A 75 -12.70 -0.73 -9.99
C ARG A 75 -13.91 0.11 -9.55
N GLN A 76 -15.10 -0.20 -10.04
CA GLN A 76 -16.33 0.53 -9.68
C GLN A 76 -16.65 0.44 -8.17
N ALA A 77 -16.46 -0.74 -7.59
CA ALA A 77 -16.64 -0.94 -6.15
C ALA A 77 -15.63 -0.13 -5.33
N LEU A 78 -14.35 -0.13 -5.73
CA LEU A 78 -13.31 0.68 -5.07
C LEU A 78 -13.61 2.17 -5.15
N GLU A 79 -13.99 2.69 -6.32
CA GLU A 79 -14.36 4.10 -6.49
C GLU A 79 -15.50 4.50 -5.55
N LEU A 80 -16.51 3.64 -5.41
CA LEU A 80 -17.64 3.88 -4.52
C LEU A 80 -17.23 3.84 -3.04
N CYS A 81 -16.55 2.77 -2.61
CA CYS A 81 -16.14 2.59 -1.22
C CYS A 81 -15.17 3.70 -0.77
N VAL A 82 -14.19 4.06 -1.61
CA VAL A 82 -13.24 5.14 -1.31
C VAL A 82 -13.95 6.50 -1.30
N GLY A 83 -14.90 6.74 -2.20
CA GLY A 83 -15.72 7.95 -2.19
C GLY A 83 -16.56 8.09 -0.91
N ASN A 84 -17.16 7.00 -0.42
CA ASN A 84 -17.89 6.98 0.86
C ASN A 84 -16.96 7.24 2.03
N SER A 85 -15.81 6.58 2.05
CA SER A 85 -14.77 6.76 3.08
C SER A 85 -14.25 8.20 3.11
N ASN A 86 -13.95 8.78 1.94
CA ASN A 86 -13.54 10.18 1.82
C ASN A 86 -14.58 11.13 2.44
N ARG A 87 -15.84 10.93 2.09
CA ARG A 87 -16.94 11.76 2.62
C ARG A 87 -17.02 11.65 4.13
N ALA A 88 -16.95 10.43 4.69
CA ALA A 88 -17.04 10.23 6.13
C ALA A 88 -15.88 10.90 6.89
N VAL A 89 -14.64 10.78 6.40
CA VAL A 89 -13.47 11.46 6.99
C VAL A 89 -13.60 12.97 6.87
N PHE A 90 -13.99 13.48 5.69
CA PHE A 90 -14.21 14.91 5.47
C PHE A 90 -15.29 15.47 6.40
N GLU A 91 -16.46 14.83 6.50
CA GLU A 91 -17.55 15.27 7.38
C GLU A 91 -17.12 15.23 8.85
N ALA A 92 -16.38 14.23 9.28
CA ALA A 92 -15.84 14.16 10.65
C ALA A 92 -14.88 15.31 10.93
N SER A 93 -14.03 15.71 9.98
CA SER A 93 -13.11 16.84 10.10
C SER A 93 -13.82 18.18 10.22
N GLN A 94 -15.00 18.30 9.59
CA GLN A 94 -15.82 19.52 9.67
C GLN A 94 -16.66 19.58 10.97
N ALA A 95 -17.03 18.41 11.50
CA ALA A 95 -17.90 18.33 12.68
C ALA A 95 -17.16 18.50 14.00
N ASN A 96 -15.86 18.20 14.04
CA ASN A 96 -15.04 18.28 15.26
C ASN A 96 -13.79 19.16 15.05
N PRO A 97 -13.67 20.29 15.77
CA PRO A 97 -12.49 21.15 15.68
C PRO A 97 -11.15 20.45 15.94
N ASP A 98 -11.13 19.40 16.78
CA ASP A 98 -9.93 18.62 17.07
C ASP A 98 -9.45 17.80 15.86
N TYR A 99 -10.31 17.59 14.87
CA TYR A 99 -10.01 16.86 13.63
C TYR A 99 -9.87 17.80 12.42
N ALA A 100 -9.84 19.11 12.66
CA ALA A 100 -9.75 20.09 11.57
C ALA A 100 -8.52 19.86 10.70
N GLY A 101 -8.73 19.69 9.39
CA GLY A 101 -7.66 19.47 8.42
C GLY A 101 -7.05 18.07 8.44
N MET A 102 -7.64 17.10 9.16
CA MET A 102 -7.17 15.71 9.06
C MET A 102 -7.37 15.15 7.65
N GLY A 103 -6.49 14.27 7.27
CA GLY A 103 -6.54 13.52 6.04
C GLY A 103 -5.67 12.28 6.12
N THR A 104 -5.66 11.50 5.06
CA THR A 104 -4.80 10.33 4.97
C THR A 104 -4.46 10.01 3.53
N THR A 105 -3.29 9.42 3.30
CA THR A 105 -3.01 8.72 2.06
C THR A 105 -3.85 7.44 1.99
N LEU A 106 -3.84 6.79 0.87
CA LEU A 106 -4.43 5.46 0.70
C LEU A 106 -3.66 4.69 -0.36
N VAL A 107 -3.30 3.45 -0.07
CA VAL A 107 -2.98 2.45 -1.09
C VAL A 107 -3.74 1.17 -0.77
N VAL A 108 -4.54 0.70 -1.73
CA VAL A 108 -5.40 -0.47 -1.59
C VAL A 108 -5.14 -1.45 -2.72
N GLY A 109 -4.92 -2.73 -2.39
CA GLY A 109 -4.74 -3.82 -3.33
C GLY A 109 -5.85 -4.86 -3.21
N VAL A 110 -6.45 -5.24 -4.35
CA VAL A 110 -7.41 -6.35 -4.44
C VAL A 110 -6.81 -7.46 -5.29
N PHE A 111 -6.43 -8.55 -4.63
CA PHE A 111 -5.77 -9.72 -5.23
C PHE A 111 -6.82 -10.78 -5.59
N ARG A 112 -7.04 -11.01 -6.89
CA ARG A 112 -8.04 -11.97 -7.39
C ARG A 112 -7.47 -12.87 -8.49
N GLY A 113 -7.24 -14.14 -8.17
CA GLY A 113 -6.66 -15.07 -9.14
C GLY A 113 -5.34 -14.52 -9.72
N PRO A 114 -5.16 -14.39 -11.04
CA PRO A 114 -3.94 -13.84 -11.65
C PRO A 114 -4.00 -12.33 -11.87
N LYS A 115 -4.76 -11.60 -11.06
CA LYS A 115 -4.95 -10.14 -11.19
C LYS A 115 -4.79 -9.43 -9.86
N LEU A 116 -4.24 -8.22 -9.93
CA LEU A 116 -4.19 -7.25 -8.86
C LEU A 116 -4.80 -5.94 -9.37
N VAL A 117 -5.80 -5.42 -8.67
CA VAL A 117 -6.28 -4.05 -8.86
C VAL A 117 -5.73 -3.22 -7.71
N VAL A 118 -4.96 -2.18 -8.05
CA VAL A 118 -4.39 -1.23 -7.08
C VAL A 118 -5.11 0.10 -7.24
N GLY A 119 -5.61 0.64 -6.13
CA GLY A 119 -6.07 2.01 -6.03
C GLY A 119 -5.17 2.80 -5.09
N HIS A 120 -4.84 4.07 -5.40
CA HIS A 120 -4.09 4.91 -4.48
C HIS A 120 -4.46 6.39 -4.55
N ILE A 121 -4.21 7.09 -3.44
CA ILE A 121 -4.26 8.54 -3.27
C ILE A 121 -3.12 8.92 -2.33
N GLY A 122 -2.28 9.89 -2.69
CA GLY A 122 -1.13 10.30 -1.89
C GLY A 122 0.18 9.72 -2.38
N ASP A 123 1.15 9.60 -1.50
CA ASP A 123 2.52 9.19 -1.77
C ASP A 123 2.92 7.85 -1.10
N SER A 124 1.98 7.19 -0.41
CA SER A 124 2.13 5.77 -0.07
C SER A 124 2.19 4.94 -1.35
N ARG A 125 3.08 3.95 -1.38
CA ARG A 125 3.50 3.29 -2.61
C ARG A 125 3.09 1.83 -2.70
N CYS A 126 2.93 1.35 -3.93
CA CYS A 126 2.89 -0.07 -4.27
C CYS A 126 4.07 -0.41 -5.18
N TYR A 127 4.81 -1.45 -4.81
CA TYR A 127 5.91 -2.02 -5.60
C TYR A 127 5.58 -3.45 -6.01
N ARG A 128 6.16 -3.90 -7.12
CA ARG A 128 6.17 -5.29 -7.55
C ARG A 128 7.60 -5.77 -7.75
N LEU A 129 7.98 -6.85 -7.09
CA LEU A 129 9.19 -7.62 -7.40
C LEU A 129 8.83 -8.78 -8.31
N ARG A 130 9.43 -8.83 -9.50
CA ARG A 130 9.29 -9.94 -10.47
C ARG A 130 10.62 -10.22 -11.14
N GLY A 131 11.06 -11.49 -11.15
CA GLY A 131 12.28 -11.90 -11.85
C GLY A 131 13.53 -11.14 -11.42
N GLY A 132 13.62 -10.74 -10.15
CA GLY A 132 14.74 -9.97 -9.60
C GLY A 132 14.65 -8.45 -9.79
N THR A 133 13.62 -7.95 -10.48
CA THR A 133 13.44 -6.52 -10.73
C THR A 133 12.31 -5.96 -9.85
N LEU A 134 12.63 -4.96 -9.03
CA LEU A 134 11.64 -4.17 -8.30
C LEU A 134 11.14 -3.03 -9.20
N LEU A 135 9.83 -2.89 -9.27
CA LEU A 135 9.19 -1.83 -10.04
C LEU A 135 8.13 -1.15 -9.19
N ARG A 136 8.19 0.18 -9.09
CA ARG A 136 7.13 0.98 -8.48
C ARG A 136 5.90 0.98 -9.39
N SER A 137 4.75 0.57 -8.85
CA SER A 137 3.48 0.42 -9.55
C SER A 137 2.54 1.62 -9.38
N THR A 138 2.80 2.47 -8.39
CA THR A 138 2.08 3.73 -8.12
C THR A 138 2.96 4.92 -8.47
N ARG A 139 2.34 6.06 -8.72
CA ARG A 139 3.00 7.34 -8.92
C ARG A 139 2.56 8.30 -7.82
N ASP A 140 3.52 8.87 -7.09
CA ASP A 140 3.20 9.70 -5.94
C ASP A 140 2.38 10.94 -6.33
N HIS A 141 1.34 11.23 -5.59
CA HIS A 141 0.62 12.50 -5.66
C HIS A 141 1.31 13.50 -4.72
N SER A 142 2.50 13.96 -5.11
CA SER A 142 3.32 14.91 -4.37
C SER A 142 3.79 16.04 -5.27
N LEU A 143 4.03 17.22 -4.67
CA LEU A 143 4.56 18.37 -5.40
C LEU A 143 5.88 18.03 -6.11
N LEU A 144 6.73 17.24 -5.44
CA LEU A 144 8.01 16.82 -6.00
C LEU A 144 7.83 15.99 -7.27
N GLN A 145 6.89 15.04 -7.25
CA GLN A 145 6.60 14.21 -8.41
C GLN A 145 6.00 15.05 -9.56
N GLU A 146 5.11 15.98 -9.26
CA GLU A 146 4.53 16.88 -10.27
C GLU A 146 5.61 17.76 -10.92
N GLN A 147 6.58 18.27 -10.16
CA GLN A 147 7.70 19.02 -10.68
C GLN A 147 8.63 18.19 -11.57
N LEU A 148 8.91 16.94 -11.18
CA LEU A 148 9.67 15.99 -12.01
C LEU A 148 8.98 15.75 -13.36
N ASP A 149 7.69 15.52 -13.34
CA ASP A 149 6.90 15.22 -14.53
C ASP A 149 6.76 16.40 -15.48
N ALA A 150 6.68 17.58 -14.90
CA ALA A 150 6.70 18.82 -15.69
C ALA A 150 8.10 19.20 -16.22
N GLY A 151 9.14 18.42 -15.85
CA GLY A 151 10.53 18.72 -16.22
C GLY A 151 11.08 19.98 -15.57
N LEU A 152 10.46 20.44 -14.46
CA LEU A 152 10.88 21.63 -13.72
C LEU A 152 12.11 21.38 -12.86
N ILE A 153 12.31 20.14 -12.44
CA ILE A 153 13.48 19.68 -11.69
C ILE A 153 14.00 18.36 -12.25
N THR A 154 15.29 18.09 -12.04
CA THR A 154 15.90 16.79 -12.39
C THR A 154 15.73 15.78 -11.27
N PRO A 155 15.93 14.46 -11.51
CA PRO A 155 15.94 13.45 -10.45
C PRO A 155 16.99 13.75 -9.35
N GLU A 156 18.16 14.29 -9.72
CA GLU A 156 19.21 14.66 -8.80
C GLU A 156 18.79 15.83 -7.89
N GLN A 157 18.08 16.82 -8.44
CA GLN A 157 17.52 17.93 -7.67
C GLN A 157 16.40 17.45 -6.75
N ALA A 158 15.56 16.54 -7.22
CA ALA A 158 14.51 15.92 -6.41
C ALA A 158 15.11 15.16 -5.20
N ALA A 159 16.21 14.44 -5.41
CA ALA A 159 16.87 13.66 -4.38
C ALA A 159 17.37 14.50 -3.17
N VAL A 160 17.63 15.78 -3.33
CA VAL A 160 18.09 16.70 -2.28
C VAL A 160 17.04 17.74 -1.85
N SER A 161 15.82 17.63 -2.39
CA SER A 161 14.73 18.56 -2.08
C SER A 161 14.29 18.46 -0.63
N THR A 162 14.01 19.60 -0.01
CA THR A 162 13.44 19.69 1.35
C THR A 162 11.90 19.58 1.36
N HIS A 163 11.26 19.54 0.18
CA HIS A 163 9.80 19.53 0.02
C HIS A 163 9.29 18.13 -0.37
N ARG A 164 9.94 17.06 0.10
CA ARG A 164 9.60 15.68 -0.27
C ARG A 164 8.19 15.27 0.15
N ASN A 165 7.76 15.71 1.34
CA ASN A 165 6.53 15.27 2.01
C ASN A 165 5.33 16.20 1.75
N LEU A 166 5.33 16.98 0.64
CA LEU A 166 4.18 17.78 0.27
C LEU A 166 3.24 16.99 -0.64
N VAL A 167 2.31 16.31 -0.01
CA VAL A 167 1.24 15.57 -0.68
C VAL A 167 0.27 16.54 -1.35
N THR A 168 -0.05 16.32 -2.62
CA THR A 168 -0.99 17.17 -3.39
C THR A 168 -2.40 16.61 -3.44
N ARG A 169 -2.59 15.33 -3.07
CA ARG A 169 -3.90 14.67 -2.99
C ARG A 169 -3.96 13.76 -1.77
N ALA A 170 -5.02 13.89 -1.00
CA ALA A 170 -5.28 13.07 0.18
C ALA A 170 -6.77 12.77 0.32
N LEU A 171 -7.09 11.69 1.01
CA LEU A 171 -8.43 11.32 1.39
C LEU A 171 -8.85 12.13 2.63
N GLY A 172 -10.07 12.68 2.64
CA GLY A 172 -10.63 13.39 3.78
C GLY A 172 -10.35 14.90 3.82
N VAL A 173 -9.47 15.43 2.95
CA VAL A 173 -9.12 16.87 2.91
C VAL A 173 -10.11 17.67 2.09
N GLU A 174 -10.63 17.10 1.01
CA GLU A 174 -11.62 17.74 0.14
C GLU A 174 -12.93 16.94 0.09
N PRO A 175 -14.05 17.58 -0.28
CA PRO A 175 -15.37 16.88 -0.37
C PRO A 175 -15.37 15.68 -1.31
N THR A 176 -14.49 15.69 -2.31
CA THR A 176 -14.33 14.62 -3.29
C THR A 176 -12.86 14.27 -3.46
N ALA A 177 -12.56 12.97 -3.52
CA ALA A 177 -11.21 12.49 -3.80
C ALA A 177 -11.21 11.67 -5.09
N VAL A 178 -10.15 11.83 -5.89
CA VAL A 178 -9.97 11.09 -7.14
C VAL A 178 -8.98 9.96 -6.89
N LEU A 179 -9.49 8.73 -6.90
CA LEU A 179 -8.69 7.53 -6.77
C LEU A 179 -8.03 7.19 -8.11
N GLU A 180 -6.71 7.07 -8.13
CA GLU A 180 -6.01 6.49 -9.28
C GLU A 180 -6.05 4.97 -9.17
N ILE A 181 -6.54 4.27 -10.22
CA ILE A 181 -6.70 2.80 -10.19
C ILE A 181 -6.00 2.19 -11.41
N ASN A 182 -5.17 1.19 -11.14
CA ASN A 182 -4.46 0.41 -12.14
C ASN A 182 -4.71 -1.09 -11.95
N GLU A 183 -4.77 -1.86 -13.05
CA GLU A 183 -4.88 -3.32 -13.04
C GLU A 183 -3.58 -3.95 -13.54
N TYR A 184 -3.09 -4.94 -12.81
CA TYR A 184 -1.87 -5.67 -13.13
C TYR A 184 -2.13 -7.16 -13.24
N LYS A 185 -1.48 -7.79 -14.23
CA LYS A 185 -1.39 -9.24 -14.30
C LYS A 185 -0.36 -9.74 -13.29
N VAL A 186 -0.79 -10.67 -12.44
CA VAL A 186 0.08 -11.32 -11.46
C VAL A 186 0.63 -12.62 -12.04
N GLU A 187 1.90 -12.89 -11.80
CA GLU A 187 2.59 -14.13 -12.14
C GLU A 187 3.03 -14.85 -10.86
N ALA A 188 3.34 -16.14 -11.00
CA ALA A 188 3.85 -16.92 -9.89
C ALA A 188 5.15 -16.32 -9.35
N ASP A 189 5.30 -16.36 -8.03
CA ASP A 189 6.46 -15.83 -7.29
C ASP A 189 6.60 -14.30 -7.32
N ASP A 190 5.63 -13.55 -7.88
CA ASP A 190 5.58 -12.10 -7.69
C ASP A 190 5.44 -11.77 -6.20
N ILE A 191 6.18 -10.77 -5.76
CA ILE A 191 5.99 -10.15 -4.44
C ILE A 191 5.53 -8.71 -4.66
N TYR A 192 4.43 -8.34 -4.03
CA TYR A 192 3.95 -6.97 -3.95
C TYR A 192 4.21 -6.41 -2.56
N LEU A 193 4.64 -5.16 -2.51
CA LEU A 193 4.84 -4.39 -1.28
C LEU A 193 3.99 -3.13 -1.37
N LEU A 194 3.09 -2.93 -0.40
CA LEU A 194 2.46 -1.65 -0.13
C LEU A 194 3.16 -1.06 1.10
N CYS A 195 3.50 0.23 1.05
CA CYS A 195 4.20 0.87 2.17
C CYS A 195 3.85 2.36 2.29
N SER A 196 3.97 2.91 3.51
CA SER A 196 3.99 4.34 3.76
C SER A 196 5.33 4.97 3.37
N ASP A 197 5.40 6.30 3.37
CA ASP A 197 6.60 7.07 3.03
C ASP A 197 7.73 6.85 4.05
N GLY A 198 7.41 6.53 5.32
CA GLY A 198 8.39 6.19 6.34
C GLY A 198 9.30 5.01 5.99
N LEU A 199 8.88 4.11 5.07
CA LEU A 199 9.79 3.14 4.46
C LEU A 199 10.57 3.78 3.31
N SER A 200 9.87 4.29 2.31
CA SER A 200 10.48 4.66 1.02
C SER A 200 11.33 5.92 1.07
N ASP A 201 11.19 6.74 2.10
CA ASP A 201 12.06 7.90 2.36
C ASP A 201 13.35 7.53 3.09
N MET A 202 13.34 6.40 3.81
CA MET A 202 14.49 5.94 4.61
C MET A 202 15.28 4.83 3.93
N VAL A 203 14.70 4.11 2.96
CA VAL A 203 15.30 2.92 2.36
C VAL A 203 15.23 3.00 0.83
N ASP A 204 16.38 2.97 0.19
CA ASP A 204 16.47 2.99 -1.27
C ASP A 204 15.85 1.74 -1.90
N ASP A 205 15.28 1.87 -3.09
CA ASP A 205 14.64 0.78 -3.86
C ASP A 205 15.57 -0.44 -4.04
N ALA A 206 16.90 -0.23 -4.19
CA ALA A 206 17.87 -1.30 -4.29
C ALA A 206 17.97 -2.15 -3.01
N VAL A 207 17.87 -1.51 -1.84
CA VAL A 207 17.88 -2.19 -0.53
C VAL A 207 16.55 -2.92 -0.32
N ILE A 208 15.42 -2.28 -0.64
CA ILE A 208 14.10 -2.93 -0.62
C ILE A 208 14.13 -4.21 -1.48
N ALA A 209 14.62 -4.10 -2.72
CA ALA A 209 14.76 -5.25 -3.62
C ALA A 209 15.60 -6.37 -3.02
N SER A 210 16.74 -6.04 -2.42
CA SER A 210 17.66 -7.03 -1.84
C SER A 210 17.01 -7.79 -0.68
N ILE A 211 16.24 -7.09 0.18
CA ILE A 211 15.52 -7.71 1.30
C ILE A 211 14.44 -8.67 0.78
N LEU A 212 13.64 -8.24 -0.21
CA LEU A 212 12.59 -9.08 -0.79
C LEU A 212 13.13 -10.29 -1.56
N LEU A 213 14.37 -10.20 -2.10
CA LEU A 213 15.04 -11.29 -2.81
C LEU A 213 15.69 -12.32 -1.88
N ALA A 214 15.79 -12.06 -0.59
CA ALA A 214 16.53 -12.91 0.36
C ALA A 214 15.91 -14.29 0.61
N GLN A 215 14.82 -14.67 -0.07
CA GLN A 215 14.13 -15.97 0.00
C GLN A 215 13.79 -16.41 1.44
N GLN A 216 13.47 -15.46 2.29
CA GLN A 216 13.02 -15.68 3.67
C GLN A 216 11.49 -15.56 3.78
N PRO A 217 10.86 -16.04 4.87
CA PRO A 217 9.44 -15.86 5.12
C PRO A 217 9.03 -14.40 5.05
N LEU A 218 7.81 -14.09 4.54
CA LEU A 218 7.35 -12.70 4.39
C LEU A 218 7.40 -11.90 5.69
N ALA A 219 7.12 -12.54 6.83
CA ALA A 219 7.22 -11.89 8.14
C ALA A 219 8.64 -11.39 8.45
N GLN A 220 9.66 -12.15 8.06
CA GLN A 220 11.07 -11.75 8.23
C GLN A 220 11.45 -10.64 7.23
N CYS A 221 10.90 -10.67 6.01
CA CYS A 221 11.07 -9.58 5.05
C CYS A 221 10.46 -8.27 5.59
N ALA A 222 9.25 -8.33 6.13
CA ALA A 222 8.58 -7.16 6.73
C ALA A 222 9.39 -6.59 7.91
N GLU A 223 9.85 -7.45 8.81
CA GLU A 223 10.70 -7.05 9.93
C GLU A 223 12.02 -6.42 9.46
N ALA A 224 12.65 -6.99 8.43
CA ALA A 224 13.90 -6.46 7.88
C ALA A 224 13.72 -5.10 7.20
N LEU A 225 12.58 -4.87 6.51
CA LEU A 225 12.23 -3.56 5.94
C LEU A 225 12.06 -2.51 7.01
N ILE A 226 11.29 -2.80 8.07
CA ILE A 226 11.11 -1.89 9.22
C ILE A 226 12.44 -1.59 9.90
N LYS A 227 13.27 -2.61 10.16
CA LYS A 227 14.61 -2.43 10.74
C LYS A 227 15.50 -1.55 9.85
N ALA A 228 15.46 -1.73 8.54
CA ALA A 228 16.23 -0.91 7.61
C ALA A 228 15.78 0.56 7.65
N ALA A 229 14.48 0.83 7.68
CA ALA A 229 13.94 2.19 7.79
C ALA A 229 14.32 2.84 9.13
N ASN A 230 14.21 2.11 10.24
CA ASN A 230 14.64 2.60 11.56
C ASN A 230 16.17 2.87 11.60
N ALA A 231 16.98 2.01 10.99
CA ALA A 231 18.42 2.21 10.85
C ALA A 231 18.75 3.43 9.97
N GLY A 232 17.91 3.76 8.98
CA GLY A 232 17.98 4.98 8.16
C GLY A 232 17.57 6.26 8.91
N GLY A 233 17.08 6.13 10.14
CA GLY A 233 16.71 7.25 11.00
C GLY A 233 15.33 7.15 11.63
N GLY A 234 14.42 6.33 11.08
CA GLY A 234 13.08 6.11 11.64
C GLY A 234 12.30 7.39 11.87
N ARG A 235 12.33 8.32 10.91
CA ARG A 235 11.83 9.69 11.06
C ARG A 235 10.32 9.78 11.08
N ASP A 236 9.65 8.77 10.53
CA ASP A 236 8.19 8.67 10.46
C ASP A 236 7.68 7.29 10.88
N ASN A 237 6.36 7.15 10.92
CA ASN A 237 5.68 5.87 11.04
C ASN A 237 6.02 5.00 9.82
N ILE A 238 6.25 3.72 10.03
CA ILE A 238 6.71 2.78 9.01
C ILE A 238 5.71 1.66 8.90
N SER A 239 5.01 1.60 7.79
CA SER A 239 4.05 0.52 7.54
C SER A 239 4.39 -0.23 6.26
N VAL A 240 4.33 -1.54 6.34
CA VAL A 240 4.59 -2.45 5.23
C VAL A 240 3.52 -3.54 5.17
N LEU A 241 3.02 -3.81 3.97
CA LEU A 241 2.13 -4.91 3.68
C LEU A 241 2.68 -5.66 2.48
N LEU A 242 2.97 -6.93 2.66
CA LEU A 242 3.53 -7.82 1.64
C LEU A 242 2.47 -8.81 1.18
N ALA A 243 2.42 -9.06 -0.13
CA ALA A 243 1.62 -10.11 -0.74
C ALA A 243 2.49 -10.89 -1.74
N LYS A 244 2.65 -12.19 -1.52
CA LYS A 244 3.39 -13.09 -2.41
C LYS A 244 2.44 -14.00 -3.15
N ALA A 245 2.51 -14.01 -4.48
CA ALA A 245 1.77 -14.94 -5.32
C ALA A 245 2.41 -16.33 -5.25
N GLU A 246 1.72 -17.29 -4.65
CA GLU A 246 2.19 -18.66 -4.63
C GLU A 246 2.16 -19.26 -6.04
N GLY A 247 3.28 -19.76 -6.50
CA GLY A 247 3.36 -20.60 -7.68
C GLY A 247 2.42 -21.79 -7.48
N GLY A 248 1.44 -22.00 -8.36
CA GLY A 248 0.59 -23.18 -8.31
C GLY A 248 1.47 -24.40 -8.16
N ILE A 249 1.02 -25.37 -7.36
CA ILE A 249 1.70 -26.62 -7.02
C ILE A 249 2.58 -27.04 -8.20
N ARG A 250 3.91 -26.95 -8.07
CA ARG A 250 4.79 -27.70 -8.94
C ARG A 250 4.29 -29.14 -8.82
N LYS A 251 3.62 -29.66 -9.85
CA LYS A 251 3.36 -31.08 -9.97
C LYS A 251 4.72 -31.72 -9.76
N ARG A 252 4.97 -32.27 -8.57
CA ARG A 252 6.12 -33.13 -8.34
C ARG A 252 6.03 -34.14 -9.49
N SER A 253 7.02 -34.09 -10.38
CA SER A 253 7.10 -34.98 -11.52
C SER A 253 6.96 -36.40 -10.99
N LEU A 254 5.87 -37.09 -11.34
CA LEU A 254 5.64 -38.50 -11.05
C LEU A 254 6.71 -39.41 -11.67
N VAL A 255 7.68 -38.82 -12.37
CA VAL A 255 8.78 -39.51 -13.04
C VAL A 255 9.83 -40.02 -12.04
N SER A 256 9.96 -39.43 -10.83
CA SER A 256 10.95 -39.92 -9.85
C SER A 256 10.51 -41.21 -9.11
N TRP A 257 9.24 -41.63 -9.23
CA TRP A 257 8.75 -42.83 -8.59
C TRP A 257 8.84 -44.08 -9.49
N LEU A 258 9.10 -43.90 -10.79
CA LEU A 258 9.21 -45.00 -11.76
C LEU A 258 10.65 -45.43 -12.08
N LEU A 259 11.68 -44.81 -11.50
CA LEU A 259 13.11 -45.15 -11.73
C LEU A 259 13.85 -45.59 -10.47
N GLY A 260 13.12 -45.95 -9.41
CA GLY A 260 13.67 -46.53 -8.18
C GLY A 260 13.14 -47.95 -7.99
N GLY A 261 13.59 -48.83 -8.89
CA GLY A 261 13.53 -50.27 -8.78
C GLY A 261 14.92 -50.84 -8.94
#